data_14631c59da5680d706fafe84c001eedb
#
_entry.id   14631c59da5680d706fafe84c001eedb
#
_cell.length_a   1.000
_cell.length_b   1.000
_cell.length_c   1.000
_cell.angle_alpha   90.00
_cell.angle_beta   90.00
_cell.angle_gamma   90.00
#
_symmetry.space_group_name_H-M   'P 1'
#
loop_
_entity.id
_entity.type
_entity.pdbx_description
1 polymer ?
#
loop_
_entity_poly.entity_id
_entity_poly.type
_entity_poly.pdbx_seq_one_letter_code
_entity_poly.pdbx_strand_id
1 'polypeptide(L)'
;GTDDAPGKGVGKEIRLVFSGGGESQEYTRAIASESENQIDNLDIYVFAATADGGDYQYLETWKAAAQDDTAAKTFKLSGAGTARKASIFPTELKGIPNLKLYCVANSTTLYKADGDPIAPLVAVKTNAATGAIETAGTKATDFEKYCTAKLEPAGTALGTPLVMTGSGTTKILGNIATVNIELKRRVSRF
;
A
#
# COMPACT_ATOMS: atom_id res chain seq x y z
N GLY A 1 -28.25 3.77 7.16
CA GLY A 1 -27.08 3.53 6.63
C GLY A 1 -27.02 3.68 5.31
N THR A 2 -27.60 4.08 5.21
CA THR A 2 -27.76 4.22 4.16
C THR A 2 -26.95 5.00 3.33
N ASP A 3 -25.87 5.33 3.69
CA ASP A 3 -25.12 6.14 2.97
C ASP A 3 -24.07 5.52 2.25
N ASP A 4 -24.29 4.39 1.70
CA ASP A 4 -23.31 3.71 0.93
C ASP A 4 -23.03 4.46 -0.30
N ALA A 5 -21.96 5.17 -0.32
CA ALA A 5 -21.51 5.80 -1.51
C ALA A 5 -21.21 4.73 -2.55
N PRO A 6 -21.45 5.03 -3.83
CA PRO A 6 -21.09 4.11 -4.89
C PRO A 6 -19.62 3.72 -4.79
N GLY A 7 -19.32 2.46 -4.93
CA GLY A 7 -17.97 1.95 -4.85
C GLY A 7 -17.48 1.63 -3.47
N LYS A 8 -18.21 2.05 -2.45
CA LYS A 8 -17.88 1.64 -1.10
C LYS A 8 -18.63 0.38 -0.82
N GLY A 9 -17.93 -0.70 -0.64
CA GLY A 9 -18.55 -1.96 -0.34
C GLY A 9 -19.20 -1.94 1.01
N VAL A 10 -20.03 -2.93 1.25
CA VAL A 10 -20.59 -3.19 2.56
C VAL A 10 -19.61 -4.02 3.39
N GLY A 11 -18.43 -4.27 2.88
CA GLY A 11 -17.42 -5.07 3.57
C GLY A 11 -16.69 -4.30 4.64
N LYS A 12 -15.73 -4.97 5.23
CA LYS A 12 -14.95 -4.42 6.33
C LYS A 12 -14.00 -3.35 5.82
N GLU A 13 -13.89 -2.29 6.61
CA GLU A 13 -13.09 -1.13 6.25
C GLU A 13 -11.75 -1.15 6.95
N ILE A 14 -10.69 -0.82 6.21
CA ILE A 14 -9.39 -0.54 6.80
C ILE A 14 -9.12 0.94 6.62
N ARG A 15 -8.90 1.61 7.74
CA ARG A 15 -8.51 3.02 7.76
C ARG A 15 -7.02 3.12 7.93
N LEU A 16 -6.35 3.74 6.97
CA LEU A 16 -4.92 3.98 7.03
C LEU A 16 -4.67 5.42 7.43
N VAL A 17 -3.80 5.61 8.39
CA VAL A 17 -3.35 6.93 8.82
C VAL A 17 -1.88 7.01 8.53
N PHE A 18 -1.50 7.93 7.66
CA PHE A 18 -0.12 8.09 7.23
C PHE A 18 0.57 9.14 8.07
N SER A 19 1.83 8.89 8.39
CA SER A 19 2.65 9.81 9.15
C SER A 19 4.05 9.85 8.55
N GLY A 20 4.83 10.80 9.00
CA GLY A 20 6.22 10.92 8.61
C GLY A 20 6.38 11.79 7.38
N GLY A 21 7.33 11.87 6.84
CA GLY A 21 7.97 12.40 5.72
C GLY A 21 9.25 11.67 5.68
N GLY A 22 9.34 10.71 6.56
CA GLY A 22 10.42 9.79 6.55
C GLY A 22 11.69 10.29 7.21
N GLU A 23 11.67 11.42 7.84
CA GLU A 23 12.90 11.92 8.34
C GLU A 23 12.85 12.23 9.80
N SER A 24 13.72 11.62 10.53
CA SER A 24 13.90 11.93 11.92
C SER A 24 15.06 12.90 12.15
N GLN A 25 15.84 13.17 11.14
CA GLN A 25 17.01 14.03 11.27
C GLN A 25 16.61 15.48 11.06
N GLU A 26 16.91 16.33 12.01
CA GLU A 26 16.51 17.73 11.92
C GLU A 26 17.10 18.44 10.73
N TYR A 27 18.37 18.18 10.45
CA TYR A 27 18.99 18.84 9.32
C TYR A 27 18.37 18.40 8.01
N THR A 28 17.93 17.15 7.93
CA THR A 28 17.28 16.66 6.74
C THR A 28 15.92 17.28 6.57
N ARG A 29 15.21 17.50 7.66
CA ARG A 29 13.94 18.19 7.60
C ARG A 29 14.09 19.62 7.13
N ALA A 30 15.16 20.27 7.49
CA ALA A 30 15.42 21.63 7.04
C ALA A 30 15.67 21.68 5.53
N ILE A 31 16.22 20.61 4.96
CA ILE A 31 16.48 20.52 3.54
C ILE A 31 15.23 20.10 2.78
N ALA A 32 14.47 19.17 3.34
CA ALA A 32 13.31 18.64 2.68
C ALA A 32 12.16 19.63 2.75
N SER A 33 11.73 20.10 1.60
CA SER A 33 10.57 20.98 1.54
C SER A 33 9.28 20.17 1.74
N GLU A 34 8.21 20.87 2.07
CA GLU A 34 6.92 20.25 2.16
C GLU A 34 6.54 19.57 0.86
N SER A 35 6.89 20.14 -0.27
CA SER A 35 6.58 19.56 -1.56
C SER A 35 7.30 18.23 -1.77
N GLU A 36 8.49 18.07 -1.20
CA GLU A 36 9.21 16.80 -1.31
C GLU A 36 8.56 15.67 -0.52
N ASN A 37 7.87 16.02 0.56
CA ASN A 37 7.18 15.04 1.39
C ASN A 37 5.72 14.90 1.02
N GLN A 38 5.29 15.60 -0.01
CA GLN A 38 3.90 15.56 -0.44
C GLN A 38 3.57 14.20 -1.04
N ILE A 39 2.36 13.75 -0.82
CA ILE A 39 1.87 12.53 -1.42
C ILE A 39 0.96 12.91 -2.57
N ASP A 40 1.46 12.78 -3.79
CA ASP A 40 0.67 13.05 -5.00
C ASP A 40 0.03 11.79 -5.54
N ASN A 41 0.62 10.65 -5.26
CA ASN A 41 0.13 9.37 -5.70
C ASN A 41 0.41 8.34 -4.61
N LEU A 42 -0.49 7.39 -4.44
CA LEU A 42 -0.32 6.35 -3.44
C LEU A 42 -0.93 5.06 -3.92
N ASP A 43 -0.13 4.01 -3.89
CA ASP A 43 -0.59 2.66 -4.14
C ASP A 43 -0.51 1.87 -2.85
N ILE A 44 -1.57 1.13 -2.55
CA ILE A 44 -1.64 0.26 -1.39
C ILE A 44 -1.73 -1.17 -1.89
N TYR A 45 -0.67 -1.96 -1.65
CA TYR A 45 -0.62 -3.37 -2.02
C TYR A 45 -1.08 -4.20 -0.83
N VAL A 46 -2.16 -4.93 -1.00
CA VAL A 46 -2.79 -5.71 0.07
C VAL A 46 -2.36 -7.16 -0.03
N PHE A 47 -1.85 -7.69 1.06
CA PHE A 47 -1.45 -9.08 1.19
C PHE A 47 -2.26 -9.73 2.31
N ALA A 48 -2.61 -10.99 2.16
CA ALA A 48 -3.43 -11.70 3.11
C ALA A 48 -2.73 -12.99 3.55
N ALA A 49 -2.86 -13.32 4.83
CA ALA A 49 -2.36 -14.59 5.37
C ALA A 49 -3.51 -15.54 5.58
N THR A 50 -3.31 -16.80 5.20
CA THR A 50 -4.35 -17.81 5.32
C THR A 50 -4.51 -18.34 6.73
N ALA A 51 -3.58 -18.01 7.63
CA ALA A 51 -3.67 -18.38 9.04
C ALA A 51 -2.79 -17.45 9.86
N ASP A 52 -3.02 -17.41 11.16
CA ASP A 52 -2.17 -16.65 12.06
C ASP A 52 -0.73 -17.15 11.92
N GLY A 53 0.20 -16.22 11.70
CA GLY A 53 1.59 -16.57 11.51
C GLY A 53 1.91 -17.21 10.17
N GLY A 54 0.93 -17.28 9.28
CA GLY A 54 1.15 -17.83 7.96
C GLY A 54 1.80 -16.83 7.01
N ASP A 55 2.14 -17.32 5.82
CA ASP A 55 2.77 -16.47 4.81
C ASP A 55 1.73 -15.55 4.19
N TYR A 56 2.09 -14.29 4.07
CA TYR A 56 1.24 -13.32 3.39
C TYR A 56 1.40 -13.47 1.88
N GLN A 57 0.29 -13.45 1.18
CA GLN A 57 0.23 -13.56 -0.27
C GLN A 57 -0.55 -12.39 -0.86
N TYR A 58 -0.10 -11.92 -2.01
CA TYR A 58 -0.72 -10.77 -2.67
C TYR A 58 -2.20 -11.02 -2.95
N LEU A 59 -3.01 -10.03 -2.65
CA LEU A 59 -4.44 -10.09 -2.92
C LEU A 59 -4.84 -9.08 -4.00
N GLU A 60 -4.53 -7.82 -3.79
CA GLU A 60 -4.99 -6.77 -4.70
C GLU A 60 -4.27 -5.46 -4.41
N THR A 61 -4.41 -4.50 -5.32
CA THR A 61 -3.84 -3.16 -5.15
C THR A 61 -4.95 -2.12 -5.17
N TRP A 62 -4.88 -1.19 -4.25
CA TRP A 62 -5.76 -0.03 -4.19
C TRP A 62 -4.97 1.20 -4.56
N LYS A 63 -5.56 2.05 -5.43
CA LYS A 63 -4.87 3.22 -5.95
C LYS A 63 -5.59 4.50 -5.58
N ALA A 64 -4.81 5.53 -5.25
CA ALA A 64 -5.38 6.85 -5.04
C ALA A 64 -5.98 7.35 -6.36
N ALA A 65 -7.14 7.95 -6.28
CA ALA A 65 -7.89 8.41 -7.44
C ALA A 65 -8.21 9.89 -7.34
N ALA A 66 -8.53 10.48 -8.46
CA ALA A 66 -9.02 11.83 -8.49
C ALA A 66 -10.36 11.91 -7.76
N GLN A 67 -10.73 13.11 -7.35
CA GLN A 67 -11.91 13.32 -6.50
C GLN A 67 -13.19 12.74 -7.11
N ASP A 68 -13.31 12.77 -8.41
CA ASP A 68 -14.48 12.30 -9.12
C ASP A 68 -14.34 10.91 -9.73
N ASP A 69 -13.22 10.26 -9.50
CA ASP A 69 -13.00 8.92 -10.03
C ASP A 69 -13.71 7.90 -9.15
N THR A 70 -14.46 7.01 -9.78
CA THR A 70 -15.22 5.96 -9.09
C THR A 70 -14.79 4.57 -9.54
N ALA A 71 -13.64 4.43 -10.16
CA ALA A 71 -13.15 3.14 -10.58
C ALA A 71 -12.99 2.19 -9.40
N ALA A 72 -13.05 0.89 -9.67
CA ALA A 72 -12.94 -0.12 -8.63
C ALA A 72 -11.55 -0.10 -7.99
N LYS A 73 -11.53 -0.39 -6.69
CA LYS A 73 -10.28 -0.46 -5.91
C LYS A 73 -9.50 0.85 -5.95
N THR A 74 -10.23 1.94 -5.90
CA THR A 74 -9.66 3.27 -5.77
C THR A 74 -10.13 3.90 -4.46
N PHE A 75 -9.37 4.86 -3.98
CA PHE A 75 -9.70 5.58 -2.76
C PHE A 75 -9.31 7.03 -2.92
N LYS A 76 -9.86 7.86 -2.07
CA LYS A 76 -9.52 9.28 -2.05
C LYS A 76 -8.63 9.57 -0.85
N LEU A 77 -7.50 10.20 -1.11
CA LEU A 77 -6.66 10.66 -0.03
C LEU A 77 -7.29 11.89 0.60
N SER A 78 -7.50 11.84 1.90
CA SER A 78 -7.97 12.99 2.65
C SER A 78 -6.83 13.57 3.48
N GLY A 79 -7.00 14.78 4.01
CA GLY A 79 -5.96 15.44 4.77
C GLY A 79 -5.01 16.24 3.88
N ALA A 80 -3.95 16.75 4.46
CA ALA A 80 -3.01 17.60 3.76
C ALA A 80 -1.57 17.27 4.16
N GLY A 81 -0.65 17.56 3.26
CA GLY A 81 0.78 17.34 3.51
C GLY A 81 1.09 15.88 3.76
N THR A 82 1.72 15.61 4.89
CA THR A 82 2.06 14.26 5.30
C THR A 82 1.01 13.65 6.22
N ALA A 83 0.03 14.44 6.67
CA ALA A 83 -1.05 13.95 7.52
C ALA A 83 -2.24 13.52 6.66
N ARG A 84 -2.04 12.44 5.91
CA ARG A 84 -3.04 11.95 4.97
C ARG A 84 -3.73 10.70 5.54
N LYS A 85 -4.91 10.44 5.04
CA LYS A 85 -5.71 9.29 5.44
C LYS A 85 -6.35 8.65 4.22
N ALA A 86 -6.59 7.36 4.32
CA ALA A 86 -7.26 6.59 3.27
C ALA A 86 -8.15 5.53 3.90
N SER A 87 -9.21 5.19 3.22
CA SER A 87 -10.04 4.05 3.60
C SER A 87 -10.15 3.12 2.42
N ILE A 88 -9.91 1.84 2.65
CA ILE A 88 -10.06 0.81 1.63
C ILE A 88 -10.96 -0.29 2.16
N PHE A 89 -11.53 -1.06 1.24
CA PHE A 89 -12.46 -2.15 1.56
C PHE A 89 -11.96 -3.42 0.86
N PRO A 90 -10.90 -4.05 1.41
CA PRO A 90 -10.30 -5.20 0.73
C PRO A 90 -11.27 -6.34 0.52
N THR A 91 -11.06 -7.09 -0.54
CA THR A 91 -11.81 -8.29 -0.80
C THR A 91 -11.65 -9.24 0.39
N GLU A 92 -12.76 -9.74 0.90
CA GLU A 92 -12.71 -10.66 2.01
C GLU A 92 -12.46 -12.08 1.52
N LEU A 93 -11.52 -12.74 2.15
CA LEU A 93 -11.26 -14.14 1.92
C LEU A 93 -11.75 -14.90 3.15
N LYS A 94 -12.43 -16.02 2.92
CA LYS A 94 -13.04 -16.77 4.00
C LYS A 94 -12.01 -17.20 5.03
N GLY A 95 -12.25 -16.83 6.29
CA GLY A 95 -11.39 -17.23 7.40
C GLY A 95 -10.04 -16.54 7.43
N ILE A 96 -9.86 -15.46 6.69
CA ILE A 96 -8.56 -14.78 6.60
C ILE A 96 -8.71 -13.33 7.05
N PRO A 97 -8.56 -13.05 8.35
CA PRO A 97 -8.62 -11.68 8.83
C PRO A 97 -7.27 -10.95 8.79
N ASN A 98 -6.18 -11.68 8.60
CA ASN A 98 -4.84 -11.09 8.71
C ASN A 98 -4.41 -10.47 7.40
N LEU A 99 -4.10 -9.19 7.44
CA LEU A 99 -3.66 -8.44 6.25
C LEU A 99 -2.34 -7.73 6.52
N LYS A 100 -1.54 -7.60 5.48
CA LYS A 100 -0.35 -6.77 5.48
C LYS A 100 -0.46 -5.81 4.32
N LEU A 101 -0.17 -4.55 4.58
CA LEU A 101 -0.32 -3.49 3.61
C LEU A 101 1.07 -2.90 3.33
N TYR A 102 1.42 -2.81 2.04
CA TYR A 102 2.60 -2.09 1.61
C TYR A 102 2.15 -0.86 0.86
N CYS A 103 2.61 0.29 1.27
CA CYS A 103 2.22 1.57 0.69
C CYS A 103 3.40 2.19 -0.02
N VAL A 104 3.17 2.62 -1.26
CA VAL A 104 4.19 3.26 -2.07
C VAL A 104 3.64 4.60 -2.52
N ALA A 105 4.27 5.67 -2.06
CA ALA A 105 3.91 7.03 -2.43
C ALA A 105 4.81 7.51 -3.56
N ASN A 106 4.21 8.12 -4.55
CA ASN A 106 4.91 8.83 -5.63
C ASN A 106 5.72 7.93 -6.56
N SER A 107 5.34 6.67 -6.66
CA SER A 107 5.91 5.73 -7.62
C SER A 107 4.86 4.70 -8.00
N THR A 108 4.71 4.43 -9.27
CA THR A 108 3.74 3.44 -9.75
C THR A 108 4.42 2.22 -10.36
N THR A 109 5.73 2.25 -10.52
CA THR A 109 6.46 1.16 -11.13
C THR A 109 7.40 0.53 -10.13
N LEU A 110 7.38 -0.79 -10.07
CA LEU A 110 8.30 -1.57 -9.25
C LEU A 110 9.28 -2.31 -10.13
N TYR A 111 10.48 -2.50 -9.62
CA TYR A 111 11.57 -3.12 -10.37
C TYR A 111 12.19 -4.26 -9.57
N LYS A 112 12.76 -5.21 -10.30
CA LYS A 112 13.60 -6.24 -9.71
C LYS A 112 14.96 -5.63 -9.33
N ALA A 113 15.73 -6.34 -8.54
CA ALA A 113 17.04 -5.86 -8.10
C ALA A 113 17.99 -5.55 -9.26
N ASP A 114 17.81 -6.20 -10.41
CA ASP A 114 18.63 -5.95 -11.60
C ASP A 114 18.17 -4.72 -12.41
N GLY A 115 17.08 -4.06 -11.99
CA GLY A 115 16.57 -2.89 -12.66
C GLY A 115 15.49 -3.15 -13.70
N ASP A 116 15.15 -4.40 -13.96
CA ASP A 116 14.06 -4.72 -14.88
C ASP A 116 12.72 -4.61 -14.17
N PRO A 117 11.66 -4.25 -14.89
CA PRO A 117 10.33 -4.23 -14.30
C PRO A 117 9.95 -5.60 -13.75
N ILE A 118 9.16 -5.61 -12.68
CA ILE A 118 8.67 -6.86 -12.13
C ILE A 118 7.62 -7.48 -13.05
N ALA A 119 7.48 -8.78 -12.96
CA ALA A 119 6.34 -9.45 -13.58
C ALA A 119 5.06 -9.03 -12.84
N PRO A 120 3.91 -9.14 -13.50
CA PRO A 120 2.64 -8.85 -12.81
C PRO A 120 2.50 -9.68 -11.54
N LEU A 121 1.99 -9.05 -10.49
CA LEU A 121 1.74 -9.75 -9.24
C LEU A 121 0.58 -10.72 -9.43
N VAL A 122 0.74 -11.91 -8.84
CA VAL A 122 -0.29 -12.94 -8.91
C VAL A 122 -1.16 -12.83 -7.66
N ALA A 123 -2.46 -12.70 -7.84
CA ALA A 123 -3.38 -12.61 -6.72
C ALA A 123 -3.70 -14.00 -6.18
N VAL A 124 -3.70 -14.14 -4.86
CA VAL A 124 -4.15 -15.35 -4.20
C VAL A 124 -5.65 -15.53 -4.47
N LYS A 125 -6.06 -16.75 -4.75
CA LYS A 125 -7.47 -17.11 -4.91
C LYS A 125 -7.80 -18.24 -3.98
N THR A 126 -8.94 -18.12 -3.32
CA THR A 126 -9.41 -19.14 -2.39
C THR A 126 -10.79 -19.60 -2.80
N ASN A 127 -11.11 -20.83 -2.39
CA ASN A 127 -12.45 -21.36 -2.58
C ASN A 127 -13.43 -20.61 -1.67
N ALA A 128 -14.50 -20.10 -2.23
CA ALA A 128 -15.44 -19.28 -1.47
C ALA A 128 -16.16 -20.08 -0.36
N ALA A 129 -16.30 -21.37 -0.54
CA ALA A 129 -16.98 -22.20 0.44
C ALA A 129 -16.06 -22.73 1.53
N THR A 130 -14.84 -23.12 1.17
CA THR A 130 -13.92 -23.77 2.10
C THR A 130 -12.78 -22.89 2.58
N GLY A 131 -12.44 -21.84 1.85
CA GLY A 131 -11.28 -21.02 2.16
C GLY A 131 -9.96 -21.62 1.71
N ALA A 132 -9.97 -22.77 1.06
CA ALA A 132 -8.74 -23.40 0.59
C ALA A 132 -8.12 -22.59 -0.55
N ILE A 133 -6.80 -22.56 -0.60
CA ILE A 133 -6.09 -21.84 -1.66
C ILE A 133 -6.24 -22.60 -2.95
N GLU A 134 -6.74 -21.94 -3.98
CA GLU A 134 -6.83 -22.47 -5.33
C GLU A 134 -5.73 -21.94 -6.23
N THR A 135 -5.29 -20.73 -5.99
CA THR A 135 -4.14 -20.12 -6.68
C THR A 135 -3.27 -19.47 -5.65
N ALA A 136 -2.00 -19.85 -5.60
CA ALA A 136 -1.05 -19.21 -4.71
C ALA A 136 -0.71 -17.82 -5.24
N GLY A 137 -0.69 -16.84 -4.35
CA GLY A 137 -0.33 -15.48 -4.72
C GLY A 137 1.14 -15.20 -4.55
N THR A 138 1.58 -14.10 -5.12
CA THR A 138 2.95 -13.62 -4.93
C THR A 138 3.19 -13.44 -3.43
N LYS A 139 4.30 -13.98 -2.94
CA LYS A 139 4.60 -13.91 -1.51
C LYS A 139 5.10 -12.54 -1.10
N ALA A 140 4.74 -12.11 0.09
CA ALA A 140 5.22 -10.84 0.63
C ALA A 140 6.75 -10.82 0.71
N THR A 141 7.36 -11.96 1.04
CA THR A 141 8.82 -12.05 1.11
C THR A 141 9.50 -11.80 -0.23
N ASP A 142 8.85 -12.17 -1.32
CA ASP A 142 9.36 -11.86 -2.66
C ASP A 142 9.12 -10.39 -3.00
N PHE A 143 7.95 -9.87 -2.63
CA PHE A 143 7.60 -8.48 -2.87
C PHE A 143 8.60 -7.54 -2.17
N GLU A 144 9.05 -7.91 -0.98
CA GLU A 144 9.98 -7.10 -0.20
C GLU A 144 11.36 -6.96 -0.87
N LYS A 145 11.65 -7.76 -1.87
CA LYS A 145 12.89 -7.65 -2.62
C LYS A 145 12.79 -6.68 -3.79
N TYR A 146 11.60 -6.22 -4.11
CA TYR A 146 11.41 -5.31 -5.23
C TYR A 146 11.87 -3.90 -4.87
N CYS A 147 12.17 -3.12 -5.89
CA CYS A 147 12.70 -1.78 -5.75
C CYS A 147 11.71 -0.76 -6.30
N THR A 148 11.72 0.44 -5.74
CA THR A 148 10.87 1.52 -6.20
C THR A 148 11.50 2.31 -7.35
N ALA A 149 12.74 2.06 -7.66
CA ALA A 149 13.43 2.72 -8.75
C ALA A 149 14.47 1.78 -9.35
N LYS A 150 14.87 2.07 -10.57
CA LYS A 150 15.96 1.32 -11.18
C LYS A 150 17.25 1.57 -10.43
N LEU A 151 18.12 0.56 -10.39
CA LEU A 151 19.44 0.72 -9.83
C LEU A 151 20.27 1.49 -10.84
N GLU A 152 20.43 2.77 -10.61
CA GLU A 152 21.22 3.62 -11.48
C GLU A 152 22.39 4.22 -10.70
N PRO A 153 23.50 4.51 -11.38
CA PRO A 153 24.59 5.23 -10.72
C PRO A 153 24.05 6.56 -10.22
N ALA A 154 24.66 7.05 -9.20
CA ALA A 154 24.27 8.24 -8.49
C ALA A 154 23.75 9.37 -9.37
N GLY A 155 22.86 10.16 -8.86
CA GLY A 155 22.37 11.32 -9.56
C GLY A 155 20.90 11.30 -9.85
N THR A 156 20.15 10.66 -9.03
CA THR A 156 18.72 10.85 -9.08
C THR A 156 18.45 12.32 -8.90
N ALA A 157 17.76 12.88 -9.86
CA ALA A 157 17.33 14.24 -9.75
C ALA A 157 16.57 14.39 -8.44
N LEU A 158 16.98 15.36 -7.67
CA LEU A 158 16.22 15.73 -6.50
C LEU A 158 14.96 16.37 -7.03
N GLY A 159 13.99 15.55 -7.25
CA GLY A 159 12.69 16.01 -7.68
C GLY A 159 11.72 15.94 -6.54
N THR A 160 10.72 16.73 -6.62
CA THR A 160 9.60 16.64 -5.71
C THR A 160 8.39 16.18 -6.49
N PRO A 161 7.59 15.29 -5.89
CA PRO A 161 7.73 14.70 -4.57
C PRO A 161 8.61 13.45 -4.58
N LEU A 162 9.15 13.11 -3.43
CA LEU A 162 10.04 11.97 -3.28
C LEU A 162 9.25 10.67 -3.09
N VAL A 163 9.86 9.57 -3.51
CA VAL A 163 9.28 8.25 -3.29
C VAL A 163 9.38 7.90 -1.81
N MET A 164 8.27 7.45 -1.25
CA MET A 164 8.20 7.02 0.14
C MET A 164 7.51 5.67 0.21
N THR A 165 7.92 4.85 1.15
CA THR A 165 7.28 3.56 1.39
C THR A 165 7.00 3.36 2.87
N GLY A 166 6.02 2.54 3.14
CA GLY A 166 5.72 2.13 4.49
C GLY A 166 4.89 0.86 4.48
N SER A 167 4.78 0.22 5.62
CA SER A 167 3.97 -0.98 5.71
C SER A 167 3.35 -1.10 7.09
N GLY A 168 2.34 -1.93 7.20
CA GLY A 168 1.70 -2.23 8.46
C GLY A 168 0.88 -3.49 8.34
N THR A 169 0.62 -4.10 9.48
CA THR A 169 -0.23 -5.28 9.55
C THR A 169 -1.47 -4.95 10.35
N THR A 170 -2.55 -5.62 10.03
CA THR A 170 -3.79 -5.47 10.78
C THR A 170 -4.56 -6.78 10.76
N LYS A 171 -5.44 -6.93 11.72
CA LYS A 171 -6.33 -8.07 11.79
C LYS A 171 -7.74 -7.53 11.91
N ILE A 172 -8.56 -7.82 10.92
CA ILE A 172 -9.94 -7.34 10.93
C ILE A 172 -10.81 -8.33 11.66
N LEU A 173 -11.19 -8.00 12.89
CA LEU A 173 -12.08 -8.85 13.69
C LEU A 173 -13.49 -8.25 13.77
N GLY A 174 -13.61 -6.97 13.54
CA GLY A 174 -14.90 -6.28 13.52
C GLY A 174 -15.16 -5.70 12.14
N ASN A 175 -15.85 -4.58 12.09
CA ASN A 175 -16.20 -3.92 10.84
C ASN A 175 -15.15 -2.92 10.38
N ILE A 176 -14.33 -2.41 11.29
CA ILE A 176 -13.35 -1.38 10.99
C ILE A 176 -12.06 -1.74 11.71
N ALA A 177 -10.95 -1.60 11.00
CA ALA A 177 -9.64 -1.67 11.60
C ALA A 177 -8.87 -0.42 11.18
N THR A 178 -8.03 0.09 12.08
CA THR A 178 -7.18 1.25 11.79
C THR A 178 -5.73 0.80 11.82
N VAL A 179 -4.96 1.23 10.82
CA VAL A 179 -3.54 0.94 10.77
C VAL A 179 -2.78 2.23 10.54
N ASN A 180 -1.71 2.42 11.32
CA ASN A 180 -0.84 3.57 11.17
C ASN A 180 0.34 3.16 10.30
N ILE A 181 0.58 3.94 9.25
CA ILE A 181 1.64 3.68 8.30
C ILE A 181 2.64 4.83 8.37
N GLU A 182 3.86 4.54 8.74
CA GLU A 182 4.92 5.54 8.69
C GLU A 182 5.58 5.48 7.33
N LEU A 183 5.48 6.55 6.57
CA LEU A 183 6.10 6.64 5.25
C LEU A 183 7.51 7.19 5.39
N LYS A 184 8.44 6.49 4.78
CA LYS A 184 9.86 6.86 4.78
C LYS A 184 10.34 6.95 3.36
N ARG A 185 11.27 7.85 3.11
CA ARG A 185 11.85 8.01 1.78
C ARG A 185 12.60 6.75 1.37
N ARG A 186 12.35 6.34 0.15
CA ARG A 186 12.99 5.16 -0.41
C ARG A 186 13.33 5.40 -1.87
N VAL A 187 14.54 5.04 -2.23
CA VAL A 187 14.97 5.02 -3.64
C VAL A 187 15.39 3.64 -4.05
N SER A 188 15.32 2.66 -3.15
CA SER A 188 15.70 1.29 -3.42
C SER A 188 14.61 0.38 -2.85
N ARG A 189 14.93 -0.88 -2.59
CA ARG A 189 13.93 -1.84 -2.18
C ARG A 189 13.33 -1.55 -0.80
N PHE A 190 12.22 -2.18 -0.60
CA PHE A 190 11.45 -2.11 0.63
C PHE A 190 12.18 -2.62 1.86
#